data_22d7e8d38356c7663ded8fb9f8780cc4
#
_entry.id   22d7e8d38356c7663ded8fb9f8780cc4
#
_cell.length_a   1.000
_cell.length_b   1.000
_cell.length_c   1.000
_cell.angle_alpha   90.00
_cell.angle_beta   90.00
_cell.angle_gamma   90.00
#
_symmetry.space_group_name_H-M   'P 1'
#
loop_
_entity.id
_entity.type
_entity.pdbx_description
1 polymer ?
#
loop_
_entity_poly.entity_id
_entity_poly.type
_entity_poly.pdbx_seq_one_letter_code
_entity_poly.pdbx_strand_id
1 'polypeptide(L)'
;MINSINGSDESLDALLPVMKKYGTPAVSLVLNKKGIPDTVEGRMEIARHIIERAEAAGIARKQLVFDALVMTISSNSEHGNITLETLSELKKLGVLTIVGLSNISFGLPQRAYLNRTFLAMALTKGLDIPIMNPLDRDTVETVKAFNALSGADSKCEEYIAFNAETQQETAEKDLYHAVTSGRKDAVESHLQEELAKRPADSIINEVLIPALNEVGEKFANRQLFLPQLIQS
;
A
#
# COMPACT_ATOMS: atom_id res chain seq x y z
N MET A 1 13.77 4.69 -12.05
CA MET A 1 14.34 4.18 -10.78
C MET A 1 14.76 2.74 -10.97
N ILE A 2 15.95 2.35 -10.47
CA ILE A 2 16.40 0.95 -10.49
C ILE A 2 15.75 0.21 -9.30
N ASN A 3 15.21 -0.96 -9.54
CA ASN A 3 14.72 -1.85 -8.50
C ASN A 3 15.38 -3.24 -8.73
N SER A 4 16.43 -3.52 -8.00
CA SER A 4 17.03 -2.84 -6.86
C SER A 4 18.55 -3.05 -6.79
N ILE A 5 19.23 -2.33 -5.92
CA ILE A 5 20.61 -2.60 -5.48
C ILE A 5 20.59 -3.21 -4.07
N ASN A 6 21.67 -3.89 -3.67
CA ASN A 6 21.82 -4.43 -2.32
C ASN A 6 23.27 -4.27 -1.83
N GLY A 7 23.55 -4.68 -0.59
CA GLY A 7 24.87 -4.54 0.03
C GLY A 7 25.94 -5.51 -0.44
N SER A 8 25.73 -6.28 -1.52
CA SER A 8 26.81 -7.10 -2.10
C SER A 8 27.66 -6.27 -3.07
N ASP A 9 28.98 -6.48 -3.07
CA ASP A 9 29.88 -5.75 -3.96
C ASP A 9 29.52 -5.95 -5.44
N GLU A 10 29.11 -7.14 -5.85
CA GLU A 10 28.69 -7.38 -7.24
C GLU A 10 27.51 -6.49 -7.65
N SER A 11 26.50 -6.35 -6.77
CA SER A 11 25.35 -5.49 -7.05
C SER A 11 25.77 -4.02 -7.16
N LEU A 12 26.61 -3.57 -6.25
CA LEU A 12 27.08 -2.19 -6.22
C LEU A 12 28.00 -1.88 -7.40
N ASP A 13 28.96 -2.76 -7.72
CA ASP A 13 29.88 -2.57 -8.84
C ASP A 13 29.16 -2.56 -10.20
N ALA A 14 28.10 -3.36 -10.34
CA ALA A 14 27.32 -3.41 -11.57
C ALA A 14 26.39 -2.19 -11.74
N LEU A 15 25.75 -1.72 -10.67
CA LEU A 15 24.62 -0.80 -10.76
C LEU A 15 24.96 0.65 -10.40
N LEU A 16 25.95 0.93 -9.54
CA LEU A 16 26.37 2.30 -9.24
C LEU A 16 26.85 3.06 -10.49
N PRO A 17 27.64 2.47 -11.42
CA PRO A 17 27.99 3.15 -12.67
C PRO A 17 26.77 3.50 -13.53
N VAL A 18 25.73 2.64 -13.54
CA VAL A 18 24.47 2.88 -14.25
C VAL A 18 23.72 4.03 -13.61
N MET A 19 23.58 4.03 -12.28
CA MET A 19 22.97 5.13 -11.55
C MET A 19 23.63 6.46 -11.84
N LYS A 20 24.97 6.50 -11.82
CA LYS A 20 25.74 7.71 -12.11
C LYS A 20 25.55 8.19 -13.54
N LYS A 21 25.62 7.26 -14.52
CA LYS A 21 25.49 7.58 -15.95
C LYS A 21 24.13 8.20 -16.28
N TYR A 22 23.05 7.69 -15.70
CA TYR A 22 21.69 8.10 -16.03
C TYR A 22 21.06 9.03 -14.99
N GLY A 23 21.74 9.35 -13.90
CA GLY A 23 21.20 10.18 -12.81
C GLY A 23 19.97 9.57 -12.14
N THR A 24 19.80 8.24 -12.22
CA THR A 24 18.58 7.57 -11.77
C THR A 24 18.69 7.15 -10.30
N PRO A 25 17.62 7.30 -9.48
CA PRO A 25 17.58 6.74 -8.14
C PRO A 25 17.45 5.20 -8.16
N ALA A 26 17.79 4.56 -7.03
CA ALA A 26 17.60 3.13 -6.83
C ALA A 26 16.94 2.81 -5.50
N VAL A 27 16.11 1.76 -5.51
CA VAL A 27 15.71 1.05 -4.29
C VAL A 27 16.92 0.28 -3.77
N SER A 28 17.25 0.49 -2.50
CA SER A 28 18.43 -0.04 -1.83
C SER A 28 17.99 -1.02 -0.74
N LEU A 29 18.19 -2.31 -0.97
CA LEU A 29 17.75 -3.35 -0.05
C LEU A 29 18.78 -3.53 1.08
N VAL A 30 18.34 -3.53 2.34
CA VAL A 30 19.20 -3.79 3.51
C VAL A 30 19.51 -5.29 3.67
N LEU A 31 19.96 -5.93 2.58
CA LEU A 31 20.41 -7.31 2.53
C LEU A 31 21.74 -7.45 1.77
N ASN A 32 22.42 -8.55 1.94
CA ASN A 32 23.63 -8.91 1.22
C ASN A 32 23.63 -10.40 0.83
N LYS A 33 24.78 -10.94 0.41
CA LYS A 33 24.94 -12.36 0.04
C LYS A 33 24.54 -13.37 1.13
N LYS A 34 24.56 -12.97 2.40
CA LYS A 34 24.17 -13.82 3.52
C LYS A 34 22.65 -13.79 3.75
N GLY A 35 21.90 -12.97 3.01
CA GLY A 35 20.47 -12.78 3.16
C GLY A 35 20.10 -11.51 3.91
N ILE A 36 18.90 -11.50 4.49
CA ILE A 36 18.34 -10.39 5.28
C ILE A 36 18.76 -10.57 6.73
N PRO A 37 19.46 -9.59 7.35
CA PRO A 37 19.77 -9.67 8.79
C PRO A 37 18.52 -9.64 9.65
N ASP A 38 18.52 -10.47 10.70
CA ASP A 38 17.44 -10.55 11.69
C ASP A 38 17.55 -9.48 12.80
N THR A 39 18.48 -8.53 12.67
CA THR A 39 18.70 -7.45 13.62
C THR A 39 18.72 -6.09 12.94
N VAL A 40 18.34 -5.06 13.68
CA VAL A 40 18.41 -3.66 13.24
C VAL A 40 19.86 -3.28 12.90
N GLU A 41 20.81 -3.62 13.77
CA GLU A 41 22.22 -3.32 13.61
C GLU A 41 22.76 -3.89 12.30
N GLY A 42 22.47 -5.17 12.01
CA GLY A 42 22.94 -5.81 10.79
C GLY A 42 22.36 -5.16 9.53
N ARG A 43 21.08 -4.74 9.57
CA ARG A 43 20.46 -3.98 8.47
C ARG A 43 21.12 -2.61 8.31
N MET A 44 21.42 -1.94 9.40
CA MET A 44 22.06 -0.62 9.39
C MET A 44 23.53 -0.67 8.96
N GLU A 45 24.26 -1.75 9.24
CA GLU A 45 25.60 -1.96 8.69
C GLU A 45 25.58 -2.02 7.17
N ILE A 46 24.63 -2.77 6.61
CA ILE A 46 24.44 -2.85 5.15
C ILE A 46 24.03 -1.49 4.57
N ALA A 47 23.13 -0.77 5.21
CA ALA A 47 22.70 0.55 4.76
C ALA A 47 23.88 1.54 4.71
N ARG A 48 24.74 1.58 5.75
CA ARG A 48 25.93 2.43 5.78
C ARG A 48 26.91 2.05 4.68
N HIS A 49 27.14 0.76 4.47
CA HIS A 49 28.01 0.27 3.39
C HIS A 49 27.52 0.73 2.01
N ILE A 50 26.21 0.59 1.72
CA ILE A 50 25.62 1.06 0.44
C ILE A 50 25.82 2.57 0.28
N ILE A 51 25.56 3.36 1.34
CA ILE A 51 25.72 4.82 1.32
C ILE A 51 27.16 5.19 1.02
N GLU A 52 28.13 4.61 1.75
CA GLU A 52 29.56 4.88 1.56
C GLU A 52 30.02 4.58 0.13
N ARG A 53 29.62 3.43 -0.42
CA ARG A 53 29.95 3.03 -1.78
C ARG A 53 29.33 3.96 -2.83
N ALA A 54 28.07 4.37 -2.63
CA ALA A 54 27.36 5.29 -3.52
C ALA A 54 28.00 6.70 -3.49
N GLU A 55 28.30 7.23 -2.31
CA GLU A 55 28.94 8.54 -2.14
C GLU A 55 30.35 8.55 -2.76
N ALA A 56 31.13 7.49 -2.56
CA ALA A 56 32.44 7.32 -3.20
C ALA A 56 32.36 7.27 -4.74
N ALA A 57 31.26 6.74 -5.29
CA ALA A 57 30.97 6.76 -6.72
C ALA A 57 30.45 8.12 -7.21
N GLY A 58 30.20 9.10 -6.33
CA GLY A 58 29.67 10.43 -6.63
C GLY A 58 28.14 10.45 -6.83
N ILE A 59 27.41 9.48 -6.22
CA ILE A 59 25.96 9.42 -6.21
C ILE A 59 25.46 10.08 -4.93
N ALA A 60 24.53 11.04 -5.08
CA ALA A 60 24.00 11.74 -3.92
C ALA A 60 23.07 10.81 -3.10
N ARG A 61 23.16 10.91 -1.77
CA ARG A 61 22.36 10.11 -0.82
C ARG A 61 20.86 10.15 -1.09
N LYS A 62 20.32 11.29 -1.54
CA LYS A 62 18.91 11.46 -1.94
C LYS A 62 18.46 10.60 -3.12
N GLN A 63 19.39 9.96 -3.84
CA GLN A 63 19.10 9.02 -4.91
C GLN A 63 18.93 7.58 -4.41
N LEU A 64 19.18 7.34 -3.11
CA LEU A 64 19.00 6.04 -2.46
C LEU A 64 17.67 6.02 -1.74
N VAL A 65 16.83 5.05 -2.07
CA VAL A 65 15.54 4.80 -1.40
C VAL A 65 15.64 3.45 -0.70
N PHE A 66 15.75 3.45 0.61
CA PHE A 66 16.01 2.24 1.37
C PHE A 66 14.76 1.44 1.68
N ASP A 67 14.76 0.17 1.27
CA ASP A 67 13.76 -0.80 1.71
C ASP A 67 14.21 -1.44 3.02
N ALA A 68 13.43 -1.18 4.07
CA ALA A 68 13.68 -1.74 5.40
C ALA A 68 13.39 -3.25 5.49
N LEU A 69 12.84 -3.86 4.43
CA LEU A 69 12.54 -5.29 4.27
C LEU A 69 11.58 -5.83 5.32
N VAL A 70 10.29 -5.70 5.02
CA VAL A 70 9.22 -6.26 5.86
C VAL A 70 9.18 -7.77 5.73
N MET A 71 9.38 -8.45 6.87
CA MET A 71 9.18 -9.88 7.01
C MET A 71 7.87 -10.15 7.74
N THR A 72 7.24 -11.30 7.45
CA THR A 72 5.96 -11.64 8.08
C THR A 72 6.09 -11.93 9.57
N ILE A 73 5.14 -11.40 10.36
CA ILE A 73 5.05 -11.71 11.80
C ILE A 73 4.56 -13.13 12.09
N SER A 74 4.02 -13.83 11.08
CA SER A 74 3.64 -15.24 11.23
C SER A 74 4.83 -16.18 11.43
N SER A 75 6.02 -15.81 10.94
CA SER A 75 7.25 -16.59 11.14
C SER A 75 8.04 -16.17 12.37
N ASN A 76 7.99 -14.89 12.74
CA ASN A 76 8.61 -14.37 13.96
C ASN A 76 7.91 -13.04 14.34
N SER A 77 7.36 -12.98 15.56
CA SER A 77 6.63 -11.80 16.08
C SER A 77 7.48 -10.51 16.13
N GLU A 78 8.81 -10.63 16.26
CA GLU A 78 9.72 -9.47 16.33
C GLU A 78 9.96 -8.79 14.99
N HIS A 79 9.60 -9.42 13.87
CA HIS A 79 9.83 -8.83 12.54
C HIS A 79 9.18 -7.46 12.36
N GLY A 80 8.01 -7.25 12.97
CA GLY A 80 7.34 -5.95 12.96
C GLY A 80 8.20 -4.87 13.62
N ASN A 81 8.67 -5.13 14.83
CA ASN A 81 9.50 -4.20 15.61
C ASN A 81 10.84 -3.94 14.91
N ILE A 82 11.51 -4.99 14.43
CA ILE A 82 12.78 -4.86 13.70
C ILE A 82 12.62 -3.93 12.49
N THR A 83 11.54 -4.10 11.72
CA THR A 83 11.29 -3.22 10.56
C THR A 83 11.03 -1.77 10.98
N LEU A 84 10.20 -1.56 12.00
CA LEU A 84 9.87 -0.22 12.51
C LEU A 84 11.12 0.51 13.05
N GLU A 85 11.97 -0.17 13.79
CA GLU A 85 13.21 0.39 14.29
C GLU A 85 14.21 0.65 13.16
N THR A 86 14.30 -0.25 12.17
CA THR A 86 15.13 -0.04 10.97
C THR A 86 14.69 1.22 10.22
N LEU A 87 13.38 1.46 10.03
CA LEU A 87 12.86 2.69 9.43
C LEU A 87 13.33 3.92 10.20
N SER A 88 13.19 3.90 11.52
CA SER A 88 13.59 5.00 12.40
C SER A 88 15.10 5.32 12.28
N GLU A 89 15.95 4.29 12.24
CA GLU A 89 17.40 4.47 12.09
C GLU A 89 17.79 4.94 10.69
N LEU A 90 17.14 4.44 9.63
CA LEU A 90 17.33 4.90 8.26
C LEU A 90 17.01 6.40 8.12
N LYS A 91 15.94 6.87 8.74
CA LYS A 91 15.59 8.32 8.72
C LYS A 91 16.67 9.19 9.33
N LYS A 92 17.37 8.74 10.37
CA LYS A 92 18.51 9.48 10.96
C LYS A 92 19.67 9.63 9.98
N LEU A 93 19.79 8.75 8.99
CA LEU A 93 20.79 8.86 7.92
C LEU A 93 20.39 9.86 6.81
N GLY A 94 19.20 10.44 6.87
CA GLY A 94 18.70 11.40 5.88
C GLY A 94 18.38 10.80 4.52
N VAL A 95 17.95 9.55 4.48
CA VAL A 95 17.52 8.83 3.26
C VAL A 95 16.02 8.71 3.18
N LEU A 96 15.50 8.44 1.96
CA LEU A 96 14.12 8.04 1.78
C LEU A 96 13.94 6.55 2.10
N THR A 97 12.76 6.20 2.60
CA THR A 97 12.40 4.85 3.02
C THR A 97 11.22 4.31 2.24
N ILE A 98 11.24 3.02 1.95
CA ILE A 98 10.19 2.31 1.22
C ILE A 98 9.97 0.94 1.87
N VAL A 99 8.74 0.42 1.83
CA VAL A 99 8.45 -0.96 2.24
C VAL A 99 7.30 -1.56 1.44
N GLY A 100 7.34 -2.87 1.21
CA GLY A 100 6.22 -3.67 0.75
C GLY A 100 5.28 -3.99 1.92
N LEU A 101 4.20 -3.20 2.07
CA LEU A 101 3.32 -3.20 3.24
C LEU A 101 2.74 -4.57 3.58
N SER A 102 2.18 -5.27 2.59
CA SER A 102 1.38 -6.48 2.79
C SER A 102 2.20 -7.71 3.23
N ASN A 103 3.52 -7.65 3.19
CA ASN A 103 4.39 -8.73 3.64
C ASN A 103 4.25 -9.00 5.15
N ILE A 104 3.97 -7.95 5.94
CA ILE A 104 3.84 -8.06 7.40
C ILE A 104 2.83 -9.11 7.86
N SER A 105 1.72 -9.22 7.14
CA SER A 105 0.57 -10.06 7.49
C SER A 105 0.49 -11.37 6.69
N PHE A 106 1.53 -11.71 5.91
CA PHE A 106 1.50 -12.93 5.09
C PHE A 106 1.25 -14.18 5.95
N GLY A 107 0.30 -15.02 5.52
CA GLY A 107 -0.08 -16.24 6.23
C GLY A 107 -1.05 -16.05 7.41
N LEU A 108 -1.50 -14.81 7.69
CA LEU A 108 -2.41 -14.52 8.80
C LEU A 108 -3.83 -14.21 8.32
N PRO A 109 -4.87 -14.44 9.14
CA PRO A 109 -6.23 -14.02 8.84
C PRO A 109 -6.38 -12.50 9.00
N GLN A 110 -7.48 -11.93 8.45
CA GLN A 110 -7.84 -10.51 8.62
C GLN A 110 -6.70 -9.53 8.30
N ARG A 111 -5.99 -9.80 7.22
CA ARG A 111 -4.77 -9.09 6.80
C ARG A 111 -4.95 -7.58 6.68
N ALA A 112 -6.14 -7.12 6.28
CA ALA A 112 -6.44 -5.70 6.13
C ALA A 112 -6.20 -4.91 7.43
N TYR A 113 -6.64 -5.42 8.58
CA TYR A 113 -6.41 -4.77 9.87
C TYR A 113 -4.93 -4.70 10.24
N LEU A 114 -4.19 -5.80 10.04
CA LEU A 114 -2.75 -5.84 10.31
C LEU A 114 -1.99 -4.87 9.41
N ASN A 115 -2.31 -4.86 8.11
CA ASN A 115 -1.65 -3.96 7.15
C ASN A 115 -1.89 -2.49 7.50
N ARG A 116 -3.12 -2.08 7.78
CA ARG A 116 -3.46 -0.69 8.15
C ARG A 116 -2.79 -0.26 9.46
N THR A 117 -2.84 -1.12 10.47
CA THR A 117 -2.19 -0.85 11.76
C THR A 117 -0.69 -0.69 11.58
N PHE A 118 -0.05 -1.64 10.85
CA PHE A 118 1.39 -1.57 10.59
C PHE A 118 1.75 -0.34 9.74
N LEU A 119 0.93 0.05 8.77
CA LEU A 119 1.12 1.26 7.99
C LEU A 119 1.17 2.50 8.89
N ALA A 120 0.19 2.66 9.78
CA ALA A 120 0.16 3.79 10.71
C ALA A 120 1.42 3.83 11.61
N MET A 121 1.84 2.66 12.14
CA MET A 121 3.07 2.55 12.91
C MET A 121 4.32 2.92 12.09
N ALA A 122 4.40 2.42 10.86
CA ALA A 122 5.55 2.66 9.97
C ALA A 122 5.65 4.14 9.55
N LEU A 123 4.53 4.80 9.29
CA LEU A 123 4.49 6.23 8.99
C LEU A 123 5.03 7.07 10.17
N THR A 124 4.70 6.72 11.42
CA THR A 124 5.26 7.39 12.61
C THR A 124 6.77 7.17 12.76
N LYS A 125 7.31 6.08 12.18
CA LYS A 125 8.74 5.76 12.18
C LYS A 125 9.49 6.31 10.97
N GLY A 126 8.81 7.09 10.13
CA GLY A 126 9.42 7.79 9.01
C GLY A 126 9.38 7.02 7.69
N LEU A 127 8.37 6.18 7.47
CA LEU A 127 8.11 5.61 6.16
C LEU A 127 7.68 6.71 5.19
N ASP A 128 8.41 6.86 4.07
CA ASP A 128 8.09 7.83 3.02
C ASP A 128 7.22 7.23 1.90
N ILE A 129 7.49 5.98 1.52
CA ILE A 129 6.90 5.36 0.32
C ILE A 129 6.35 3.97 0.67
N PRO A 130 5.06 3.83 1.04
CA PRO A 130 4.44 2.52 1.17
C PRO A 130 4.13 1.93 -0.21
N ILE A 131 4.61 0.70 -0.49
CA ILE A 131 4.13 -0.09 -1.63
C ILE A 131 2.86 -0.80 -1.16
N MET A 132 1.71 -0.33 -1.65
CA MET A 132 0.38 -0.79 -1.25
C MET A 132 -0.58 -0.75 -2.43
N ASN A 133 -1.76 -1.38 -2.29
CA ASN A 133 -2.80 -1.27 -3.29
C ASN A 133 -3.48 0.13 -3.22
N PRO A 134 -3.36 0.96 -4.25
CA PRO A 134 -3.98 2.30 -4.24
C PRO A 134 -5.52 2.25 -4.34
N LEU A 135 -6.09 1.11 -4.72
CA LEU A 135 -7.54 0.90 -4.77
C LEU A 135 -8.12 0.43 -3.42
N ASP A 136 -7.27 0.05 -2.47
CA ASP A 136 -7.69 -0.23 -1.09
C ASP A 136 -7.91 1.11 -0.36
N ARG A 137 -9.18 1.54 -0.38
CA ARG A 137 -9.61 2.81 0.17
C ARG A 137 -9.21 3.00 1.63
N ASP A 138 -9.42 1.98 2.46
CA ASP A 138 -9.13 2.03 3.89
C ASP A 138 -7.62 2.23 4.16
N THR A 139 -6.77 1.63 3.33
CA THR A 139 -5.32 1.81 3.41
C THR A 139 -4.92 3.23 2.97
N VAL A 140 -5.54 3.76 1.90
CA VAL A 140 -5.32 5.15 1.46
C VAL A 140 -5.81 6.14 2.52
N GLU A 141 -6.99 5.90 3.10
CA GLU A 141 -7.55 6.71 4.18
C GLU A 141 -6.64 6.76 5.41
N THR A 142 -5.97 5.65 5.74
CA THR A 142 -4.97 5.60 6.82
C THR A 142 -3.83 6.60 6.57
N VAL A 143 -3.34 6.73 5.33
CA VAL A 143 -2.31 7.72 4.97
C VAL A 143 -2.86 9.15 5.09
N LYS A 144 -4.08 9.41 4.60
CA LYS A 144 -4.72 10.72 4.71
C LYS A 144 -4.94 11.13 6.16
N ALA A 145 -5.43 10.21 6.98
CA ALA A 145 -5.61 10.43 8.42
C ALA A 145 -4.26 10.72 9.13
N PHE A 146 -3.21 9.96 8.79
CA PHE A 146 -1.88 10.23 9.31
C PHE A 146 -1.37 11.62 8.93
N ASN A 147 -1.51 12.04 7.68
CA ASN A 147 -1.08 13.36 7.22
C ASN A 147 -1.82 14.49 7.95
N ALA A 148 -3.13 14.34 8.17
CA ALA A 148 -3.91 15.28 8.94
C ALA A 148 -3.44 15.36 10.40
N LEU A 149 -3.23 14.21 11.06
CA LEU A 149 -2.81 14.13 12.46
C LEU A 149 -1.36 14.61 12.68
N SER A 150 -0.48 14.40 11.71
CA SER A 150 0.93 14.82 11.77
C SER A 150 1.14 16.29 11.39
N GLY A 151 0.10 16.99 10.91
CA GLY A 151 0.17 18.36 10.42
C GLY A 151 0.76 18.52 9.02
N ALA A 152 0.99 17.41 8.29
CA ALA A 152 1.41 17.46 6.91
C ALA A 152 0.29 17.91 5.97
N ASP A 153 -0.97 17.58 6.30
CA ASP A 153 -2.17 18.10 5.63
C ASP A 153 -2.69 19.32 6.37
N SER A 154 -2.41 20.51 5.81
CA SER A 154 -2.81 21.79 6.40
C SER A 154 -4.33 21.92 6.49
N LYS A 155 -4.86 22.21 7.68
CA LYS A 155 -6.30 22.33 7.97
C LYS A 155 -7.12 21.07 7.61
N CYS A 156 -6.47 19.92 7.46
CA CYS A 156 -7.11 18.66 7.08
C CYS A 156 -7.84 18.72 5.72
N GLU A 157 -7.40 19.58 4.79
CA GLU A 157 -8.11 19.82 3.54
C GLU A 157 -8.18 18.56 2.65
N GLU A 158 -7.06 17.82 2.54
CA GLU A 158 -7.03 16.58 1.77
C GLU A 158 -7.85 15.46 2.42
N TYR A 159 -7.82 15.37 3.76
CA TYR A 159 -8.62 14.38 4.49
C TYR A 159 -10.11 14.66 4.37
N ILE A 160 -10.53 15.94 4.48
CA ILE A 160 -11.92 16.35 4.32
C ILE A 160 -12.40 16.09 2.89
N ALA A 161 -11.61 16.47 1.88
CA ALA A 161 -11.96 16.26 0.46
C ALA A 161 -12.13 14.77 0.14
N PHE A 162 -11.19 13.92 0.58
CA PHE A 162 -11.24 12.48 0.37
C PHE A 162 -12.50 11.84 0.97
N ASN A 163 -12.96 12.31 2.13
CA ASN A 163 -14.16 11.79 2.79
C ASN A 163 -15.47 12.44 2.29
N ALA A 164 -15.42 13.67 1.78
CA ALA A 164 -16.58 14.32 1.15
C ALA A 164 -16.99 13.62 -0.15
N GLU A 165 -16.04 13.23 -0.98
CA GLU A 165 -16.29 12.41 -2.18
C GLU A 165 -17.00 11.09 -1.82
N THR A 166 -16.67 10.48 -0.69
CA THR A 166 -17.32 9.25 -0.20
C THR A 166 -18.76 9.48 0.23
N GLN A 167 -19.04 10.61 0.89
CA GLN A 167 -20.41 10.91 1.32
C GLN A 167 -21.33 11.19 0.14
N GLN A 168 -20.84 11.83 -0.92
CA GLN A 168 -21.57 11.98 -2.17
C GLN A 168 -21.78 10.63 -2.88
N GLU A 169 -20.75 9.77 -2.91
CA GLU A 169 -20.86 8.43 -3.45
C GLU A 169 -21.82 7.52 -2.65
N THR A 170 -21.97 7.71 -1.34
CA THR A 170 -22.88 6.90 -0.51
C THR A 170 -24.30 7.45 -0.44
N ALA A 171 -24.51 8.75 -0.65
CA ALA A 171 -25.83 9.39 -0.54
C ALA A 171 -26.73 9.23 -1.77
N GLU A 172 -26.18 8.88 -2.93
CA GLU A 172 -26.93 8.80 -4.21
C GLU A 172 -27.01 7.38 -4.81
N LYS A 173 -26.57 6.33 -4.11
CA LYS A 173 -26.48 5.00 -4.72
C LYS A 173 -27.64 4.10 -4.26
N ASP A 174 -28.53 3.83 -5.19
CA ASP A 174 -29.63 2.87 -5.12
C ASP A 174 -29.12 1.40 -5.20
N LEU A 175 -30.05 0.47 -5.15
CA LEU A 175 -29.77 -0.97 -5.26
C LEU A 175 -28.95 -1.32 -6.53
N TYR A 176 -29.18 -0.61 -7.65
CA TYR A 176 -28.47 -0.82 -8.90
C TYR A 176 -26.96 -0.59 -8.73
N HIS A 177 -26.57 0.53 -8.13
CA HIS A 177 -25.19 0.86 -7.86
C HIS A 177 -24.53 -0.04 -6.81
N ALA A 178 -25.29 -0.47 -5.81
CA ALA A 178 -24.79 -1.41 -4.81
C ALA A 178 -24.38 -2.74 -5.46
N VAL A 179 -25.18 -3.25 -6.41
CA VAL A 179 -24.87 -4.48 -7.18
C VAL A 179 -23.68 -4.24 -8.11
N THR A 180 -23.69 -3.19 -8.93
CA THR A 180 -22.64 -2.93 -9.93
C THR A 180 -21.27 -2.63 -9.31
N SER A 181 -21.22 -2.20 -8.05
CA SER A 181 -20.00 -1.95 -7.28
C SER A 181 -19.56 -3.09 -6.36
N GLY A 182 -20.31 -4.22 -6.30
CA GLY A 182 -19.99 -5.37 -5.47
C GLY A 182 -20.09 -5.12 -3.96
N ARG A 183 -20.91 -4.16 -3.51
CA ARG A 183 -21.07 -3.76 -2.10
C ARG A 183 -22.13 -4.60 -1.41
N LYS A 184 -21.78 -5.80 -1.02
CA LYS A 184 -22.69 -6.81 -0.47
C LYS A 184 -23.54 -6.30 0.71
N ASP A 185 -22.92 -5.57 1.64
CA ASP A 185 -23.62 -5.02 2.81
C ASP A 185 -24.69 -3.97 2.41
N ALA A 186 -24.40 -3.16 1.38
CA ALA A 186 -25.32 -2.16 0.86
C ALA A 186 -26.46 -2.79 0.04
N VAL A 187 -26.18 -3.88 -0.70
CA VAL A 187 -27.20 -4.62 -1.47
C VAL A 187 -28.34 -5.08 -0.56
N GLU A 188 -28.02 -5.70 0.58
CA GLU A 188 -29.02 -6.21 1.50
C GLU A 188 -29.91 -5.09 2.08
N SER A 189 -29.32 -3.97 2.48
CA SER A 189 -30.03 -2.81 3.01
C SER A 189 -30.97 -2.19 1.96
N HIS A 190 -30.46 -1.89 0.76
CA HIS A 190 -31.27 -1.30 -0.31
C HIS A 190 -32.33 -2.25 -0.86
N LEU A 191 -32.07 -3.57 -0.88
CA LEU A 191 -33.04 -4.55 -1.28
C LEU A 191 -34.27 -4.57 -0.33
N GLN A 192 -34.03 -4.48 0.98
CA GLN A 192 -35.14 -4.39 1.97
C GLN A 192 -35.95 -3.12 1.79
N GLU A 193 -35.32 -1.99 1.52
CA GLU A 193 -36.01 -0.73 1.24
C GLU A 193 -36.87 -0.78 -0.04
N GLU A 194 -36.35 -1.42 -1.09
CA GLU A 194 -37.05 -1.57 -2.36
C GLU A 194 -38.21 -2.57 -2.26
N LEU A 195 -38.04 -3.67 -1.52
CA LEU A 195 -39.12 -4.65 -1.27
C LEU A 195 -40.31 -4.06 -0.47
N ALA A 196 -40.04 -3.03 0.33
CA ALA A 196 -41.11 -2.30 1.02
C ALA A 196 -41.95 -1.40 0.08
N LYS A 197 -41.42 -1.05 -1.11
CA LYS A 197 -42.05 -0.12 -2.07
C LYS A 197 -42.69 -0.83 -3.27
N ARG A 198 -42.14 -1.98 -3.71
CA ARG A 198 -42.56 -2.67 -4.94
C ARG A 198 -42.35 -4.18 -4.89
N PRO A 199 -43.06 -4.97 -5.75
CA PRO A 199 -42.90 -6.43 -5.79
C PRO A 199 -41.51 -6.88 -6.20
N ALA A 200 -41.08 -8.06 -5.69
CA ALA A 200 -39.77 -8.63 -5.99
C ALA A 200 -39.51 -8.83 -7.49
N ASP A 201 -40.51 -9.25 -8.25
CA ASP A 201 -40.40 -9.45 -9.71
C ASP A 201 -40.02 -8.16 -10.46
N SER A 202 -40.56 -7.01 -10.04
CA SER A 202 -40.20 -5.69 -10.59
C SER A 202 -38.74 -5.35 -10.27
N ILE A 203 -38.30 -5.60 -9.03
CA ILE A 203 -36.89 -5.34 -8.61
C ILE A 203 -35.92 -6.19 -9.40
N ILE A 204 -36.24 -7.48 -9.57
CA ILE A 204 -35.41 -8.41 -10.34
C ILE A 204 -35.25 -7.93 -11.79
N ASN A 205 -36.36 -7.65 -12.47
CA ASN A 205 -36.32 -7.33 -13.89
C ASN A 205 -35.82 -5.91 -14.20
N GLU A 206 -36.12 -4.93 -13.35
CA GLU A 206 -35.85 -3.51 -13.62
C GLU A 206 -34.53 -3.04 -13.00
N VAL A 207 -33.99 -3.75 -11.97
CA VAL A 207 -32.77 -3.34 -11.28
C VAL A 207 -31.67 -4.40 -11.31
N LEU A 208 -31.97 -5.63 -10.84
CA LEU A 208 -30.90 -6.62 -10.65
C LEU A 208 -30.37 -7.17 -11.97
N ILE A 209 -31.25 -7.52 -12.92
CA ILE A 209 -30.82 -8.04 -14.24
C ILE A 209 -30.02 -6.98 -15.02
N PRO A 210 -30.48 -5.71 -15.14
CA PRO A 210 -29.68 -4.66 -15.77
C PRO A 210 -28.33 -4.42 -15.09
N ALA A 211 -28.28 -4.41 -13.75
CA ALA A 211 -27.04 -4.23 -13.00
C ALA A 211 -26.03 -5.37 -13.26
N LEU A 212 -26.48 -6.63 -13.21
CA LEU A 212 -25.64 -7.80 -13.50
C LEU A 212 -25.16 -7.83 -14.95
N ASN A 213 -25.98 -7.37 -15.91
CA ASN A 213 -25.57 -7.25 -17.31
C ASN A 213 -24.43 -6.24 -17.46
N GLU A 214 -24.51 -5.08 -16.79
CA GLU A 214 -23.43 -4.07 -16.77
C GLU A 214 -22.15 -4.65 -16.19
N VAL A 215 -22.23 -5.39 -15.08
CA VAL A 215 -21.06 -6.08 -14.48
C VAL A 215 -20.45 -7.07 -15.47
N GLY A 216 -21.29 -7.83 -16.19
CA GLY A 216 -20.85 -8.77 -17.23
C GLY A 216 -20.15 -8.07 -18.39
N GLU A 217 -20.66 -6.95 -18.86
CA GLU A 217 -20.03 -6.13 -19.91
C GLU A 217 -18.68 -5.56 -19.47
N LYS A 218 -18.60 -5.02 -18.25
CA LYS A 218 -17.34 -4.51 -17.68
C LYS A 218 -16.29 -5.61 -17.56
N PHE A 219 -16.69 -6.82 -17.20
CA PHE A 219 -15.79 -7.98 -17.16
C PHE A 219 -15.33 -8.38 -18.58
N ALA A 220 -16.24 -8.46 -19.54
CA ALA A 220 -15.90 -8.75 -20.95
C ALA A 220 -14.92 -7.72 -21.53
N ASN A 221 -15.07 -6.45 -21.16
CA ASN A 221 -14.20 -5.36 -21.56
C ASN A 221 -12.90 -5.22 -20.74
N ARG A 222 -12.59 -6.20 -19.86
CA ARG A 222 -11.41 -6.20 -18.97
C ARG A 222 -11.33 -5.00 -18.02
N GLN A 223 -12.44 -4.39 -17.70
CA GLN A 223 -12.56 -3.31 -16.71
C GLN A 223 -12.76 -3.83 -15.29
N LEU A 224 -13.15 -5.12 -15.16
CA LEU A 224 -13.26 -5.83 -13.90
C LEU A 224 -12.44 -7.13 -13.96
N PHE A 225 -11.91 -7.55 -12.80
CA PHE A 225 -11.19 -8.81 -12.65
C PHE A 225 -12.07 -9.87 -11.97
N LEU A 226 -11.75 -11.16 -12.19
CA LEU A 226 -12.53 -12.30 -11.68
C LEU A 226 -12.86 -12.22 -10.17
N PRO A 227 -11.97 -11.81 -9.26
CA PRO A 227 -12.31 -11.66 -7.85
C PRO A 227 -13.38 -10.61 -7.58
N GLN A 228 -13.45 -9.54 -8.36
CA GLN A 228 -14.45 -8.48 -8.25
C GLN A 228 -15.80 -8.95 -8.77
N LEU A 229 -15.81 -9.75 -9.85
CA LEU A 229 -17.03 -10.36 -10.38
C LEU A 229 -17.68 -11.34 -9.37
N ILE A 230 -16.89 -12.08 -8.59
CA ILE A 230 -17.41 -13.03 -7.59
C ILE A 230 -18.02 -12.29 -6.38
N GLN A 231 -17.62 -11.05 -6.14
CA GLN A 231 -18.13 -10.22 -5.05
C GLN A 231 -19.40 -9.42 -5.43
N SER A 232 -19.64 -9.20 -6.72
CA SER A 232 -20.83 -8.54 -7.26
C SER A 232 -22.01 -9.52 -7.28
#